data_af1fdfaaabd8b9d3768a7a739f388474
#
_entry.id   af1fdfaaabd8b9d3768a7a739f388474
#
_cell.length_a   1.000
_cell.length_b   1.000
_cell.length_c   1.000
_cell.angle_alpha   90.00
_cell.angle_beta   90.00
_cell.angle_gamma   90.00
#
_symmetry.space_group_name_H-M   'P 1'
#
loop_
_entity.id
_entity.type
_entity.pdbx_description
1 polymer ?
#
loop_
_entity_poly.entity_id
_entity_poly.type
_entity_poly.pdbx_seq_one_letter_code
_entity_poly.pdbx_strand_id
1 'polypeptide(L)'
;MRKQTTFLAVLSTAVFTASMAFPAYAKAAGWTEENGNWYYYDSYGDPLTDTWKKSGNDWYYLNADGVRAYSEQIDEYYVNEEGKRVTYQWVTMDNEDYWSEDDAPEFLHYYYGKDGKALTSTWASINGSWYYFNEDSIMETGSIQVDGYNYYLGEDGSRKT
;
A
#
# COMPACT_ATOMS: atom_id res chain seq x y z
N MET A 1 14.34 25.19 0.23
CA MET A 1 13.33 25.18 1.31
C MET A 1 12.68 23.81 1.26
N ARG A 2 12.92 22.96 2.26
CA ARG A 2 12.29 21.62 2.34
C ARG A 2 10.79 21.82 2.59
N LYS A 3 9.95 21.45 1.63
CA LYS A 3 8.51 21.29 1.87
C LYS A 3 8.31 19.95 2.56
N GLN A 4 7.85 19.96 3.80
CA GLN A 4 7.39 18.76 4.49
C GLN A 4 6.00 18.42 3.95
N THR A 5 5.88 17.29 3.31
CA THR A 5 4.59 16.72 2.90
C THR A 5 3.88 16.26 4.18
N THR A 6 2.86 16.98 4.57
CA THR A 6 2.04 16.63 5.74
C THR A 6 0.96 15.67 5.26
N PHE A 7 1.10 14.40 5.60
CA PHE A 7 -0.01 13.44 5.43
C PHE A 7 -1.17 13.87 6.31
N LEU A 8 -2.28 14.23 5.69
CA LEU A 8 -3.53 14.51 6.39
C LEU A 8 -4.17 13.16 6.75
N ALA A 9 -3.93 12.69 7.97
CA ALA A 9 -4.70 11.60 8.53
C ALA A 9 -6.14 12.12 8.75
N VAL A 10 -7.11 11.57 8.03
CA VAL A 10 -8.52 11.81 8.30
C VAL A 10 -8.87 11.11 9.60
N LEU A 11 -8.88 11.86 10.70
CA LEU A 11 -9.41 11.38 11.98
C LEU A 11 -10.94 11.28 11.86
N SER A 12 -11.47 10.09 11.61
CA SER A 12 -12.89 9.83 11.83
C SER A 12 -13.13 9.63 13.31
N THR A 13 -13.77 10.61 13.96
CA THR A 13 -14.26 10.48 15.34
C THR A 13 -15.41 9.49 15.37
N ALA A 14 -15.14 8.23 15.74
CA ALA A 14 -16.19 7.27 16.06
C ALA A 14 -16.83 7.65 17.41
N VAL A 15 -18.10 8.00 17.37
CA VAL A 15 -18.91 8.17 18.58
C VAL A 15 -19.28 6.78 19.09
N PHE A 16 -18.63 6.33 20.15
CA PHE A 16 -19.01 5.12 20.87
C PHE A 16 -20.32 5.36 21.63
N THR A 17 -21.45 4.86 21.11
CA THR A 17 -22.63 4.65 21.92
C THR A 17 -22.51 3.29 22.61
N ALA A 18 -22.34 3.30 23.92
CA ALA A 18 -22.38 2.09 24.74
C ALA A 18 -23.77 1.44 24.63
N SER A 19 -23.94 0.43 23.81
CA SER A 19 -25.12 -0.44 23.85
C SER A 19 -24.87 -1.62 24.77
N MET A 20 -25.87 -1.88 25.62
CA MET A 20 -25.91 -2.93 26.63
C MET A 20 -25.53 -4.30 26.06
N ALA A 21 -24.60 -4.97 26.74
CA ALA A 21 -24.10 -6.28 26.41
C ALA A 21 -25.22 -7.34 26.56
N PHE A 22 -25.73 -7.82 25.45
CA PHE A 22 -26.18 -9.21 25.38
C PHE A 22 -24.94 -10.10 25.37
N PRO A 23 -24.94 -11.32 25.91
CA PRO A 23 -23.83 -12.23 25.75
C PRO A 23 -23.65 -12.48 24.27
N ALA A 24 -22.70 -11.78 23.67
CA ALA A 24 -22.30 -12.08 22.32
C ALA A 24 -21.75 -13.50 22.33
N TYR A 25 -22.39 -14.41 21.66
CA TYR A 25 -21.78 -15.71 21.37
C TYR A 25 -20.45 -15.38 20.69
N ALA A 26 -19.33 -15.79 21.31
CA ALA A 26 -18.01 -15.62 20.72
C ALA A 26 -18.04 -16.16 19.32
N LYS A 27 -17.61 -15.37 18.35
CA LYS A 27 -17.58 -15.78 16.97
C LYS A 27 -16.54 -16.89 16.79
N ALA A 28 -16.81 -17.81 15.88
CA ALA A 28 -15.86 -18.85 15.55
C ALA A 28 -14.57 -18.24 15.01
N ALA A 29 -13.42 -18.75 15.45
CA ALA A 29 -12.13 -18.32 14.94
C ALA A 29 -12.03 -18.51 13.42
N GLY A 30 -11.51 -17.50 12.72
CA GLY A 30 -11.32 -17.55 11.29
C GLY A 30 -11.91 -16.36 10.56
N TRP A 31 -11.91 -16.46 9.24
CA TRP A 31 -12.50 -15.44 8.35
C TRP A 31 -14.01 -15.49 8.41
N THR A 32 -14.63 -14.34 8.58
CA THR A 32 -16.09 -14.17 8.62
C THR A 32 -16.47 -12.95 7.78
N GLU A 33 -17.46 -13.11 6.91
CA GLU A 33 -18.06 -12.00 6.16
C GLU A 33 -19.27 -11.45 6.91
N GLU A 34 -19.33 -10.11 7.05
CA GLU A 34 -20.44 -9.41 7.71
C GLU A 34 -20.75 -8.14 6.95
N ASN A 35 -21.95 -8.03 6.43
CA ASN A 35 -22.43 -6.86 5.69
C ASN A 35 -21.51 -6.45 4.51
N GLY A 36 -20.89 -7.43 3.83
CA GLY A 36 -19.98 -7.20 2.72
C GLY A 36 -18.53 -6.94 3.14
N ASN A 37 -18.23 -6.88 4.43
CA ASN A 37 -16.88 -6.72 4.96
C ASN A 37 -16.33 -8.05 5.48
N TRP A 38 -15.02 -8.27 5.30
CA TRP A 38 -14.33 -9.45 5.83
C TRP A 38 -13.56 -9.09 7.10
N TYR A 39 -13.75 -9.93 8.13
CA TYR A 39 -13.07 -9.87 9.42
C TYR A 39 -12.34 -11.18 9.69
N TYR A 40 -11.33 -11.14 10.55
CA TYR A 40 -10.73 -12.35 11.08
C TYR A 40 -10.87 -12.36 12.61
N TYR A 41 -11.53 -13.38 13.14
CA TYR A 41 -11.71 -13.58 14.58
C TYR A 41 -10.66 -14.54 15.12
N ASP A 42 -10.13 -14.23 16.30
CA ASP A 42 -9.22 -15.11 17.01
C ASP A 42 -9.96 -16.25 17.73
N SER A 43 -9.23 -17.07 18.53
CA SER A 43 -9.82 -18.20 19.27
C SER A 43 -10.74 -17.79 20.43
N TYR A 44 -10.69 -16.51 20.82
CA TYR A 44 -11.56 -15.96 21.87
C TYR A 44 -12.81 -15.32 21.28
N GLY A 45 -12.89 -15.19 19.98
CA GLY A 45 -13.99 -14.56 19.25
C GLY A 45 -13.83 -13.06 19.12
N ASP A 46 -12.62 -12.54 19.35
CA ASP A 46 -12.28 -11.13 19.18
C ASP A 46 -11.77 -10.87 17.74
N PRO A 47 -12.16 -9.74 17.09
CA PRO A 47 -11.64 -9.41 15.77
C PRO A 47 -10.19 -8.96 15.86
N LEU A 48 -9.36 -9.40 14.93
CA LEU A 48 -8.03 -8.83 14.75
C LEU A 48 -8.14 -7.43 14.15
N THR A 49 -7.36 -6.49 14.65
CA THR A 49 -7.29 -5.09 14.18
C THR A 49 -5.84 -4.67 13.99
N ASP A 50 -5.60 -3.68 13.11
CA ASP A 50 -4.29 -3.08 12.83
C ASP A 50 -3.17 -4.10 12.67
N THR A 51 -3.45 -5.17 11.90
CA THR A 51 -2.49 -6.28 11.82
C THR A 51 -2.54 -7.04 10.50
N TRP A 52 -1.39 -7.60 10.15
CA TRP A 52 -1.26 -8.52 9.04
C TRP A 52 -1.62 -9.95 9.44
N LYS A 53 -2.48 -10.57 8.65
CA LYS A 53 -2.89 -11.97 8.80
C LYS A 53 -2.48 -12.80 7.61
N LYS A 54 -1.68 -13.84 7.84
CA LYS A 54 -1.39 -14.85 6.83
C LYS A 54 -2.53 -15.88 6.76
N SER A 55 -2.98 -16.15 5.52
CA SER A 55 -3.96 -17.19 5.24
C SER A 55 -3.56 -17.92 3.96
N GLY A 56 -3.23 -19.20 4.09
CA GLY A 56 -2.61 -19.96 3.02
C GLY A 56 -1.24 -19.36 2.65
N ASN A 57 -1.06 -18.98 1.39
CA ASN A 57 0.15 -18.36 0.89
C ASN A 57 0.08 -16.83 0.89
N ASP A 58 -1.10 -16.25 1.11
CA ASP A 58 -1.35 -14.84 0.98
C ASP A 58 -1.36 -14.12 2.34
N TRP A 59 -1.05 -12.82 2.32
CA TRP A 59 -1.14 -11.92 3.46
C TRP A 59 -2.26 -10.93 3.23
N TYR A 60 -3.03 -10.64 4.28
CA TYR A 60 -4.14 -9.71 4.34
C TYR A 60 -3.95 -8.75 5.49
N TYR A 61 -4.38 -7.50 5.35
CA TYR A 61 -4.36 -6.53 6.43
C TYR A 61 -5.77 -6.30 6.97
N LEU A 62 -5.90 -6.30 8.29
CA LEU A 62 -7.11 -5.89 9.01
C LEU A 62 -6.84 -4.49 9.57
N ASN A 63 -7.67 -3.52 9.19
CA ASN A 63 -7.53 -2.14 9.64
C ASN A 63 -7.97 -1.94 11.11
N ALA A 64 -8.00 -0.70 11.61
CA ALA A 64 -8.39 -0.36 12.99
C ALA A 64 -9.81 -0.83 13.36
N ASP A 65 -10.70 -0.91 12.37
CA ASP A 65 -12.07 -1.41 12.56
C ASP A 65 -12.17 -2.94 12.41
N GLY A 66 -11.04 -3.63 12.20
CA GLY A 66 -10.97 -5.07 11.96
C GLY A 66 -11.41 -5.48 10.55
N VAL A 67 -11.68 -4.52 9.66
CA VAL A 67 -12.09 -4.79 8.29
C VAL A 67 -10.86 -5.08 7.43
N ARG A 68 -10.96 -6.09 6.57
CA ARG A 68 -9.92 -6.40 5.59
C ARG A 68 -9.76 -5.27 4.58
N ALA A 69 -8.53 -4.82 4.40
CA ALA A 69 -8.14 -3.78 3.45
C ALA A 69 -8.16 -4.27 2.00
N TYR A 70 -8.42 -3.37 1.04
CA TYR A 70 -8.45 -3.62 -0.40
C TYR A 70 -7.96 -2.41 -1.17
N SER A 71 -7.19 -2.63 -2.24
CA SER A 71 -6.74 -1.60 -3.19
C SER A 71 -6.14 -0.38 -2.48
N GLU A 72 -5.33 -0.61 -1.44
CA GLU A 72 -4.72 0.47 -0.66
C GLU A 72 -3.28 0.17 -0.23
N GLN A 73 -2.54 1.23 0.02
CA GLN A 73 -1.19 1.16 0.56
C GLN A 73 -1.24 1.14 2.08
N ILE A 74 -0.53 0.17 2.66
CA ILE A 74 -0.36 0.00 4.11
C ILE A 74 1.13 0.10 4.42
N ASP A 75 1.59 1.25 4.88
CA ASP A 75 3.01 1.56 5.07
C ASP A 75 3.81 1.31 3.77
N GLU A 76 4.77 0.40 3.81
CA GLU A 76 5.62 -0.01 2.69
C GLU A 76 5.00 -1.08 1.78
N TYR A 77 3.78 -1.54 2.07
CA TYR A 77 3.09 -2.63 1.37
C TYR A 77 1.87 -2.13 0.62
N TYR A 78 1.39 -2.93 -0.32
CA TYR A 78 0.12 -2.70 -1.01
C TYR A 78 -0.72 -3.97 -1.00
N VAL A 79 -2.03 -3.80 -0.79
CA VAL A 79 -3.02 -4.86 -0.97
C VAL A 79 -3.85 -4.58 -2.22
N ASN A 80 -4.04 -5.61 -3.04
CA ASN A 80 -4.77 -5.51 -4.30
C ASN A 80 -6.29 -5.53 -4.11
N GLU A 81 -7.05 -5.56 -5.21
CA GLU A 81 -8.50 -5.63 -5.22
C GLU A 81 -9.07 -6.88 -4.51
N GLU A 82 -8.26 -7.95 -4.38
CA GLU A 82 -8.62 -9.16 -3.64
C GLU A 82 -8.22 -9.04 -2.15
N GLY A 83 -7.65 -7.91 -1.72
CA GLY A 83 -7.13 -7.68 -0.37
C GLY A 83 -5.82 -8.41 -0.10
N LYS A 84 -5.17 -8.99 -1.10
CA LYS A 84 -3.91 -9.71 -0.96
C LYS A 84 -2.72 -8.77 -1.06
N ARG A 85 -1.73 -8.92 -0.18
CA ARG A 85 -0.46 -8.22 -0.29
C ARG A 85 0.26 -8.61 -1.58
N VAL A 86 0.65 -7.63 -2.37
CA VAL A 86 1.36 -7.86 -3.63
C VAL A 86 2.84 -8.16 -3.41
N THR A 87 3.43 -8.92 -4.33
CA THR A 87 4.87 -9.19 -4.42
C THR A 87 5.26 -9.31 -5.88
N TYR A 88 6.48 -8.89 -6.24
CA TYR A 88 6.98 -8.91 -7.63
C TYR A 88 6.01 -8.26 -8.63
N GLN A 89 5.38 -7.15 -8.25
CA GLN A 89 4.30 -6.56 -9.01
C GLN A 89 4.42 -5.05 -9.11
N TRP A 90 4.13 -4.53 -10.31
CA TRP A 90 3.88 -3.11 -10.54
C TRP A 90 2.51 -2.73 -10.00
N VAL A 91 2.44 -1.57 -9.35
CA VAL A 91 1.19 -0.92 -8.94
C VAL A 91 1.22 0.51 -9.45
N THR A 92 0.13 0.92 -10.06
CA THR A 92 -0.10 2.29 -10.53
C THR A 92 -1.17 2.92 -9.67
N MET A 93 -0.92 4.12 -9.17
CA MET A 93 -1.85 4.91 -8.36
C MET A 93 -2.07 6.26 -9.01
N ASP A 94 -3.26 6.83 -8.80
CA ASP A 94 -3.54 8.20 -9.18
C ASP A 94 -2.64 9.16 -8.39
N ASN A 95 -2.15 10.20 -9.04
CA ASN A 95 -1.38 11.24 -8.38
C ASN A 95 -2.33 12.34 -7.89
N GLU A 96 -2.47 12.49 -6.59
CA GLU A 96 -3.34 13.50 -5.98
C GLU A 96 -2.88 14.94 -6.30
N ASP A 97 -1.59 15.12 -6.58
CA ASP A 97 -0.98 16.43 -6.90
C ASP A 97 -1.06 16.80 -8.38
N TYR A 98 -1.59 15.90 -9.25
CA TYR A 98 -1.67 16.12 -10.70
C TYR A 98 -2.35 17.45 -11.09
N TRP A 99 -3.39 17.84 -10.35
CA TRP A 99 -4.14 19.07 -10.62
C TRP A 99 -3.58 20.31 -9.93
N SER A 100 -2.63 20.16 -9.03
CA SER A 100 -2.10 21.24 -8.18
C SER A 100 -0.67 21.65 -8.52
N GLU A 101 0.08 20.81 -9.24
CA GLU A 101 1.47 21.04 -9.61
C GLU A 101 1.64 20.97 -11.13
N ASP A 102 2.28 22.03 -11.69
CA ASP A 102 2.68 22.03 -13.10
C ASP A 102 3.69 20.88 -13.35
N ASP A 103 3.51 20.17 -14.44
CA ASP A 103 4.35 19.03 -14.88
C ASP A 103 4.28 17.77 -13.99
N ALA A 104 3.36 17.70 -13.01
CA ALA A 104 3.16 16.47 -12.25
C ALA A 104 2.58 15.34 -13.15
N PRO A 105 3.08 14.11 -13.06
CA PRO A 105 2.50 13.00 -13.81
C PRO A 105 1.10 12.65 -13.28
N GLU A 106 0.20 12.24 -14.17
CA GLU A 106 -1.16 11.80 -13.80
C GLU A 106 -1.15 10.56 -12.91
N PHE A 107 -0.19 9.66 -13.16
CA PHE A 107 -0.05 8.40 -12.44
C PHE A 107 1.33 8.25 -11.82
N LEU A 108 1.37 7.66 -10.63
CA LEU A 108 2.58 7.25 -9.95
C LEU A 108 2.75 5.73 -10.06
N HIS A 109 3.96 5.29 -10.37
CA HIS A 109 4.27 3.87 -10.55
C HIS A 109 5.21 3.37 -9.47
N TYR A 110 4.83 2.26 -8.85
CA TYR A 110 5.56 1.59 -7.78
C TYR A 110 5.88 0.16 -8.17
N TYR A 111 6.94 -0.41 -7.64
CA TYR A 111 7.20 -1.83 -7.76
C TYR A 111 7.42 -2.46 -6.39
N TYR A 112 6.63 -3.47 -6.08
CA TYR A 112 6.72 -4.23 -4.84
C TYR A 112 7.58 -5.46 -5.04
N GLY A 113 8.65 -5.57 -4.25
CA GLY A 113 9.66 -6.62 -4.36
C GLY A 113 9.21 -7.97 -3.80
N LYS A 114 10.19 -8.85 -3.61
CA LYS A 114 9.98 -10.22 -3.09
C LYS A 114 9.32 -10.26 -1.72
N ASP A 115 9.70 -9.35 -0.86
CA ASP A 115 9.19 -9.24 0.52
C ASP A 115 7.86 -8.48 0.61
N GLY A 116 7.34 -8.01 -0.53
CA GLY A 116 6.12 -7.23 -0.65
C GLY A 116 6.28 -5.75 -0.33
N LYS A 117 7.51 -5.27 -0.07
CA LYS A 117 7.78 -3.85 0.15
C LYS A 117 8.00 -3.13 -1.17
N ALA A 118 7.56 -1.87 -1.23
CA ALA A 118 7.90 -0.99 -2.33
C ALA A 118 9.42 -0.78 -2.41
N LEU A 119 9.97 -0.82 -3.62
CA LEU A 119 11.38 -0.47 -3.84
C LEU A 119 11.56 1.02 -3.62
N THR A 120 12.59 1.41 -2.86
CA THR A 120 12.88 2.81 -2.54
C THR A 120 14.37 3.11 -2.64
N SER A 121 14.72 4.30 -3.13
CA SER A 121 16.10 4.80 -3.27
C SER A 121 17.03 3.78 -3.93
N THR A 122 16.57 3.09 -4.98
CA THR A 122 17.33 1.96 -5.55
C THR A 122 17.11 1.76 -7.03
N TRP A 123 18.14 1.19 -7.67
CA TRP A 123 18.04 0.61 -9.00
C TRP A 123 17.51 -0.83 -8.93
N ALA A 124 16.62 -1.18 -9.85
CA ALA A 124 16.13 -2.56 -9.99
C ALA A 124 16.08 -3.00 -11.45
N SER A 125 16.51 -4.24 -11.71
CA SER A 125 16.29 -4.88 -12.99
C SER A 125 15.00 -5.68 -12.95
N ILE A 126 14.02 -5.26 -13.74
CA ILE A 126 12.69 -5.86 -13.82
C ILE A 126 12.44 -6.27 -15.27
N ASN A 127 12.25 -7.55 -15.52
CA ASN A 127 12.05 -8.11 -16.87
C ASN A 127 13.14 -7.70 -17.88
N GLY A 128 14.39 -7.56 -17.42
CA GLY A 128 15.54 -7.23 -18.27
C GLY A 128 15.77 -5.74 -18.50
N SER A 129 14.93 -4.86 -18.02
CA SER A 129 15.12 -3.40 -18.04
C SER A 129 15.47 -2.86 -16.67
N TRP A 130 16.26 -1.77 -16.62
CA TRP A 130 16.65 -1.11 -15.39
C TRP A 130 15.75 0.09 -15.12
N TYR A 131 15.29 0.22 -13.87
CA TYR A 131 14.46 1.28 -13.35
C TYR A 131 15.08 1.85 -12.09
N TYR A 132 14.82 3.13 -11.80
CA TYR A 132 15.19 3.74 -10.53
C TYR A 132 13.94 4.17 -9.77
N PHE A 133 13.91 3.87 -8.47
CA PHE A 133 12.87 4.29 -7.55
C PHE A 133 13.46 5.31 -6.58
N ASN A 134 12.78 6.44 -6.41
CA ASN A 134 13.23 7.53 -5.54
C ASN A 134 12.96 7.27 -4.05
N GLU A 135 13.17 8.29 -3.21
CA GLU A 135 12.96 8.18 -1.76
C GLU A 135 11.50 7.96 -1.37
N ASP A 136 10.55 8.34 -2.22
CA ASP A 136 9.12 8.13 -2.06
C ASP A 136 8.64 6.82 -2.72
N SER A 137 9.57 5.96 -3.14
CA SER A 137 9.30 4.69 -3.84
C SER A 137 8.66 4.84 -5.24
N ILE A 138 8.64 6.05 -5.78
CA ILE A 138 8.09 6.34 -7.11
C ILE A 138 9.13 6.02 -8.18
N MET A 139 8.70 5.37 -9.26
CA MET A 139 9.53 5.13 -10.44
C MET A 139 9.87 6.46 -11.11
N GLU A 140 11.14 6.72 -11.30
CA GLU A 140 11.64 7.92 -11.98
C GLU A 140 11.58 7.80 -13.49
N THR A 141 11.45 8.96 -14.17
CA THR A 141 11.50 9.13 -15.63
C THR A 141 12.37 10.32 -16.02
N GLY A 142 12.75 10.43 -17.28
CA GLY A 142 13.53 11.57 -17.76
C GLY A 142 14.99 11.55 -17.30
N SER A 143 15.56 12.74 -17.07
CA SER A 143 16.96 12.91 -16.66
C SER A 143 17.07 12.94 -15.15
N ILE A 144 17.84 12.00 -14.59
CA ILE A 144 18.07 11.89 -13.14
C ILE A 144 19.56 11.90 -12.82
N GLN A 145 19.92 12.27 -11.60
CA GLN A 145 21.27 12.11 -11.06
C GLN A 145 21.26 11.20 -9.84
N VAL A 146 22.06 10.12 -9.91
CA VAL A 146 22.21 9.16 -8.82
C VAL A 146 23.71 8.98 -8.56
N ASP A 147 24.14 9.13 -7.31
CA ASP A 147 25.55 8.99 -6.87
C ASP A 147 26.53 9.82 -7.69
N GLY A 148 26.10 11.01 -8.15
CA GLY A 148 26.92 11.94 -8.97
C GLY A 148 26.99 11.60 -10.46
N TYR A 149 26.30 10.56 -10.91
CA TYR A 149 26.19 10.17 -12.32
C TYR A 149 24.84 10.58 -12.89
N ASN A 150 24.85 11.01 -14.16
CA ASN A 150 23.62 11.36 -14.88
C ASN A 150 23.11 10.15 -15.66
N TYR A 151 21.81 9.91 -15.59
CA TYR A 151 21.11 8.86 -16.30
C TYR A 151 19.91 9.44 -17.04
N TYR A 152 19.49 8.75 -18.11
CA TYR A 152 18.27 9.06 -18.84
C TYR A 152 17.33 7.87 -18.81
N LEU A 153 16.12 8.08 -18.30
CA LEU A 153 15.05 7.10 -18.25
C LEU A 153 13.97 7.50 -19.28
N GLY A 154 13.40 6.53 -19.96
CA GLY A 154 12.29 6.79 -20.88
C GLY A 154 11.01 7.18 -20.13
N GLU A 155 9.96 7.52 -20.87
CA GLU A 155 8.61 7.74 -20.32
C GLU A 155 8.07 6.49 -19.62
N ASP A 156 8.53 5.32 -20.05
CA ASP A 156 8.24 4.01 -19.44
C ASP A 156 9.11 3.71 -18.21
N GLY A 157 9.92 4.66 -17.75
CA GLY A 157 10.86 4.52 -16.64
C GLY A 157 12.10 3.69 -16.95
N SER A 158 12.18 3.02 -18.10
CA SER A 158 13.32 2.16 -18.42
C SER A 158 14.56 2.98 -18.78
N ARG A 159 15.72 2.61 -18.20
CA ARG A 159 17.00 3.24 -18.51
C ARG A 159 17.33 3.07 -20.00
N LYS A 160 17.63 4.17 -20.66
CA LYS A 160 18.13 4.20 -22.03
C LYS A 160 19.67 4.23 -22.01
N THR A 161 20.27 3.57 -22.97
CA THR A 161 21.74 3.52 -23.17
C THR A 161 22.19 4.64 -24.10
#